data_8e085ff2755ca76ed14eb492137a28b9
#
_entry.id   8e085ff2755ca76ed14eb492137a28b9
#
_cell.length_a   1.000
_cell.length_b   1.000
_cell.length_c   1.000
_cell.angle_alpha   90.00
_cell.angle_beta   90.00
_cell.angle_gamma   90.00
#
_symmetry.space_group_name_H-M   'P 1'
#
loop_
_entity.id
_entity.type
_entity.pdbx_description
1 polymer ?
#
loop_
_entity_poly.entity_id
_entity_poly.type
_entity_poly.pdbx_seq_one_letter_code
_entity_poly.pdbx_strand_id
1 'polypeptide(L)'
;GIEKSLFAKLPALRKLHRARLYWTNESRLWPILNPAIAKSLQKLAQLFIRVQVKDKEIAKKLTPDYTIGCKRILISNKYFPTFNRPNVELVTDSIQELREHSIVTRDGVERPVDCIILGTGFVVDPRVYMKNFPVEGRDGHVLNEDWKNLAQCYLGTTTTGYPNMYQLVG
;
A
#
# COMPACT_ATOMS: atom_id res chain seq x y z
N GLY A 1 -28.93 -1.25 -10.42
CA GLY A 1 -29.62 -0.42 -9.52
C GLY A 1 -30.06 0.93 -10.10
N ILE A 2 -30.81 1.67 -9.35
CA ILE A 2 -31.44 2.96 -9.69
C ILE A 2 -30.40 3.96 -10.21
N GLU A 3 -29.25 4.07 -9.57
CA GLU A 3 -28.16 5.00 -9.99
C GLU A 3 -27.68 4.72 -11.42
N LYS A 4 -27.49 3.46 -11.78
CA LYS A 4 -27.03 3.08 -13.12
C LYS A 4 -28.03 3.51 -14.19
N SER A 5 -29.32 3.33 -13.93
CA SER A 5 -30.41 3.75 -14.82
C SER A 5 -30.49 5.27 -14.91
N LEU A 6 -30.32 5.98 -13.80
CA LEU A 6 -30.35 7.44 -13.74
C LEU A 6 -29.20 8.06 -14.53
N PHE A 7 -27.98 7.54 -14.36
CA PHE A 7 -26.79 8.00 -15.08
C PHE A 7 -26.83 7.68 -16.60
N ALA A 8 -27.53 6.63 -16.99
CA ALA A 8 -27.76 6.34 -18.40
C ALA A 8 -28.72 7.34 -19.07
N LYS A 9 -29.75 7.76 -18.32
CA LYS A 9 -30.77 8.73 -18.82
C LYS A 9 -30.31 10.19 -18.75
N LEU A 10 -29.40 10.52 -17.81
CA LEU A 10 -28.96 11.89 -17.57
C LEU A 10 -27.43 12.00 -17.65
N PRO A 11 -26.85 12.13 -18.87
CA PRO A 11 -25.41 12.22 -19.07
C PRO A 11 -24.74 13.39 -18.33
N ALA A 12 -25.43 14.51 -18.18
CA ALA A 12 -24.91 15.66 -17.43
C ALA A 12 -24.71 15.34 -15.95
N LEU A 13 -25.65 14.62 -15.33
CA LEU A 13 -25.53 14.17 -13.93
C LEU A 13 -24.34 13.23 -13.75
N ARG A 14 -24.11 12.32 -14.71
CA ARG A 14 -22.95 11.43 -14.71
C ARG A 14 -21.64 12.22 -14.79
N LYS A 15 -21.56 13.23 -15.67
CA LYS A 15 -20.36 14.10 -15.78
C LYS A 15 -20.10 14.86 -14.47
N LEU A 16 -21.14 15.41 -13.87
CA LEU A 16 -21.04 16.13 -12.58
C LEU A 16 -20.58 15.18 -11.46
N HIS A 17 -21.15 13.98 -11.38
CA HIS A 17 -20.74 12.96 -10.40
C HIS A 17 -19.27 12.55 -10.57
N ARG A 18 -18.83 12.32 -11.83
CA ARG A 18 -17.42 12.05 -12.13
C ARG A 18 -16.49 13.20 -11.73
N ALA A 19 -16.87 14.44 -12.07
CA ALA A 19 -16.09 15.62 -11.69
C ALA A 19 -15.99 15.75 -10.17
N ARG A 20 -17.10 15.54 -9.45
CA ARG A 20 -17.10 15.53 -7.98
C ARG A 20 -16.13 14.46 -7.42
N LEU A 21 -16.20 13.23 -7.92
CA LEU A 21 -15.30 12.15 -7.46
C LEU A 21 -13.84 12.47 -7.76
N TYR A 22 -13.56 12.97 -8.96
CA TYR A 22 -12.22 13.37 -9.38
C TYR A 22 -11.66 14.43 -8.42
N TRP A 23 -12.32 15.55 -8.28
CA TRP A 23 -11.86 16.65 -7.43
C TRP A 23 -11.79 16.27 -5.94
N THR A 24 -12.70 15.41 -5.46
CA THR A 24 -12.63 14.90 -4.09
C THR A 24 -11.38 14.05 -3.87
N ASN A 25 -10.97 13.26 -4.85
CA ASN A 25 -9.76 12.45 -4.74
C ASN A 25 -8.49 13.29 -4.91
N GLU A 26 -8.46 14.20 -5.88
CA GLU A 26 -7.34 15.13 -6.08
C GLU A 26 -7.10 16.01 -4.85
N SER A 27 -8.17 16.54 -4.26
CA SER A 27 -8.05 17.38 -3.06
C SER A 27 -7.47 16.65 -1.84
N ARG A 28 -7.52 15.31 -1.81
CA ARG A 28 -6.91 14.49 -0.74
C ARG A 28 -5.40 14.34 -0.90
N LEU A 29 -4.88 14.47 -2.12
CA LEU A 29 -3.46 14.35 -2.38
C LEU A 29 -2.67 15.55 -1.86
N TRP A 30 -3.21 16.76 -2.05
CA TRP A 30 -2.54 17.99 -1.65
C TRP A 30 -2.17 18.07 -0.15
N PRO A 31 -3.06 17.69 0.80
CA PRO A 31 -2.71 17.63 2.22
C PRO A 31 -1.60 16.62 2.54
N ILE A 32 -1.50 15.53 1.78
CA ILE A 32 -0.46 14.51 1.98
C ILE A 32 0.90 15.05 1.51
N LEU A 33 0.92 15.80 0.41
CA LEU A 33 2.14 16.40 -0.14
C LEU A 33 2.63 17.61 0.69
N ASN A 34 1.79 18.20 1.52
CA ASN A 34 2.18 19.32 2.39
C ASN A 34 2.59 18.80 3.78
N PRO A 35 3.90 18.90 4.17
CA PRO A 35 4.40 18.32 5.43
C PRO A 35 3.70 18.84 6.69
N ALA A 36 3.27 20.09 6.71
CA ALA A 36 2.60 20.69 7.86
C ALA A 36 1.19 20.10 8.05
N ILE A 37 0.46 19.94 6.95
CA ILE A 37 -0.89 19.38 6.96
C ILE A 37 -0.82 17.85 7.17
N ALA A 38 0.16 17.17 6.57
CA ALA A 38 0.39 15.74 6.78
C ALA A 38 0.56 15.39 8.25
N LYS A 39 1.32 16.20 9.02
CA LYS A 39 1.46 16.00 10.49
C LYS A 39 0.12 16.11 11.24
N SER A 40 -0.74 17.03 10.83
CA SER A 40 -2.07 17.19 11.43
C SER A 40 -2.99 16.02 11.10
N LEU A 41 -2.96 15.55 9.84
CA LEU A 41 -3.68 14.34 9.43
C LEU A 41 -3.17 13.09 10.15
N GLN A 42 -1.86 12.99 10.36
CA GLN A 42 -1.27 11.88 11.11
C GLN A 42 -1.77 11.84 12.56
N LYS A 43 -1.84 12.99 13.22
CA LYS A 43 -2.42 13.08 14.59
C LYS A 43 -3.89 12.65 14.61
N LEU A 44 -4.68 13.06 13.61
CA LEU A 44 -6.07 12.63 13.48
C LEU A 44 -6.20 11.12 13.25
N ALA A 45 -5.35 10.55 12.39
CA ALA A 45 -5.30 9.10 12.16
C ALA A 45 -4.91 8.33 13.42
N GLN A 46 -3.95 8.84 14.21
CA GLN A 46 -3.58 8.26 15.50
C GLN A 46 -4.73 8.31 16.51
N LEU A 47 -5.45 9.44 16.56
CA LEU A 47 -6.65 9.57 17.40
C LEU A 47 -7.72 8.55 16.96
N PHE A 48 -7.94 8.39 15.66
CA PHE A 48 -8.88 7.40 15.12
C PHE A 48 -8.53 5.97 15.58
N ILE A 49 -7.26 5.58 15.55
CA ILE A 49 -6.81 4.28 16.05
C ILE A 49 -7.14 4.13 17.54
N ARG A 50 -6.81 5.14 18.35
CA ARG A 50 -7.05 5.13 19.81
C ARG A 50 -8.53 5.05 20.20
N VAL A 51 -9.42 5.58 19.37
CA VAL A 51 -10.88 5.50 19.58
C VAL A 51 -11.42 4.11 19.20
N GLN A 52 -10.84 3.49 18.18
CA GLN A 52 -11.28 2.20 17.66
C GLN A 52 -10.76 1.00 18.47
N VAL A 53 -9.57 1.12 19.07
CA VAL A 53 -8.89 0.05 19.82
C VAL A 53 -8.94 0.37 21.30
N LYS A 54 -9.57 -0.49 22.10
CA LYS A 54 -9.78 -0.28 23.54
C LYS A 54 -8.50 -0.38 24.35
N ASP A 55 -7.62 -1.32 23.99
CA ASP A 55 -6.33 -1.53 24.65
C ASP A 55 -5.32 -0.51 24.14
N LYS A 56 -4.73 0.25 25.07
CA LYS A 56 -3.78 1.33 24.75
C LYS A 56 -2.45 0.82 24.21
N GLU A 57 -1.98 -0.34 24.68
CA GLU A 57 -0.74 -0.94 24.20
C GLU A 57 -0.90 -1.51 22.80
N ILE A 58 -2.01 -2.17 22.53
CA ILE A 58 -2.37 -2.61 21.17
C ILE A 58 -2.52 -1.41 20.24
N ALA A 59 -3.21 -0.35 20.67
CA ALA A 59 -3.35 0.87 19.87
C ALA A 59 -2.00 1.52 19.55
N LYS A 60 -1.05 1.50 20.48
CA LYS A 60 0.31 1.99 20.29
C LYS A 60 1.08 1.14 19.26
N LYS A 61 1.01 -0.18 19.37
CA LYS A 61 1.63 -1.13 18.41
C LYS A 61 1.05 -0.99 17.00
N LEU A 62 -0.24 -0.70 16.88
CA LEU A 62 -0.93 -0.47 15.59
C LEU A 62 -0.67 0.92 15.00
N THR A 63 -0.09 1.84 15.77
CA THR A 63 0.21 3.18 15.29
C THR A 63 1.48 3.17 14.44
N PRO A 64 1.42 3.55 13.15
CA PRO A 64 2.59 3.57 12.29
C PRO A 64 3.66 4.58 12.76
N ASP A 65 4.91 4.22 12.59
CA ASP A 65 6.09 5.05 12.85
C ASP A 65 6.52 5.90 11.65
N TYR A 66 5.92 5.66 10.48
CA TYR A 66 6.21 6.39 9.24
C TYR A 66 5.18 7.51 8.98
N THR A 67 5.58 8.48 8.15
CA THR A 67 4.72 9.60 7.75
C THR A 67 3.53 9.12 6.92
N ILE A 68 2.35 9.67 7.19
CA ILE A 68 1.13 9.38 6.41
C ILE A 68 1.37 9.68 4.93
N GLY A 69 0.97 8.76 4.06
CA GLY A 69 1.18 8.86 2.60
C GLY A 69 2.45 8.14 2.09
N CYS A 70 3.43 7.81 2.95
CA CYS A 70 4.60 7.02 2.53
C CYS A 70 4.27 5.57 2.18
N LYS A 71 3.14 5.08 2.64
CA LYS A 71 2.57 3.77 2.26
C LYS A 71 1.11 3.93 1.86
N ARG A 72 0.58 3.01 1.05
CA ARG A 72 -0.81 3.04 0.63
C ARG A 72 -1.75 3.02 1.83
N ILE A 73 -2.71 3.94 1.85
CA ILE A 73 -3.75 3.98 2.87
C ILE A 73 -4.85 2.99 2.46
N LEU A 74 -5.10 2.00 3.31
CA LEU A 74 -6.18 1.04 3.15
C LEU A 74 -7.39 1.50 3.96
N ILE A 75 -8.56 1.48 3.35
CA ILE A 75 -9.81 1.91 3.98
C ILE A 75 -10.56 0.68 4.49
N SER A 76 -10.78 0.61 5.80
CA SER A 76 -11.55 -0.45 6.44
C SER A 76 -12.23 0.06 7.71
N ASN A 77 -13.52 -0.28 7.85
CA ASN A 77 -14.28 0.00 9.07
C ASN A 77 -14.17 -1.13 10.10
N LYS A 78 -13.56 -2.26 9.73
CA LYS A 78 -13.52 -3.47 10.54
C LYS A 78 -12.13 -3.81 11.07
N TYR A 79 -11.07 -3.29 10.46
CA TYR A 79 -9.70 -3.67 10.78
C TYR A 79 -9.33 -3.39 12.25
N PHE A 80 -9.40 -2.14 12.67
CA PHE A 80 -9.05 -1.77 14.05
C PHE A 80 -9.99 -2.39 15.10
N PRO A 81 -11.32 -2.38 14.93
CA PRO A 81 -12.23 -3.05 15.88
C PRO A 81 -11.99 -4.56 16.03
N THR A 82 -11.37 -5.22 15.06
CA THR A 82 -11.03 -6.65 15.12
C THR A 82 -10.11 -6.96 16.30
N PHE A 83 -9.18 -6.06 16.64
CA PHE A 83 -8.27 -6.23 17.77
C PHE A 83 -8.91 -6.10 19.16
N ASN A 84 -10.20 -5.76 19.22
CA ASN A 84 -10.97 -5.80 20.48
C ASN A 84 -11.61 -7.16 20.76
N ARG A 85 -11.47 -8.11 19.83
CA ARG A 85 -12.05 -9.46 19.99
C ARG A 85 -11.14 -10.34 20.85
N PRO A 86 -11.71 -11.17 21.75
CA PRO A 86 -10.92 -12.03 22.64
C PRO A 86 -10.14 -13.12 21.92
N ASN A 87 -10.52 -13.46 20.69
CA ASN A 87 -9.88 -14.47 19.84
C ASN A 87 -8.87 -13.89 18.85
N VAL A 88 -8.45 -12.63 19.03
CA VAL A 88 -7.46 -11.96 18.16
C VAL A 88 -6.31 -11.45 19.00
N GLU A 89 -5.12 -11.92 18.67
CA GLU A 89 -3.86 -11.47 19.25
C GLU A 89 -3.04 -10.68 18.22
N LEU A 90 -2.48 -9.54 18.62
CA LEU A 90 -1.51 -8.80 17.83
C LEU A 90 -0.10 -9.18 18.27
N VAL A 91 0.61 -9.89 17.43
CA VAL A 91 2.02 -10.23 17.62
C VAL A 91 2.87 -9.36 16.71
N THR A 92 3.80 -8.62 17.29
CA THR A 92 4.72 -7.73 16.55
C THR A 92 6.16 -8.23 16.54
N ASP A 93 6.43 -9.28 17.30
CA ASP A 93 7.74 -9.93 17.34
C ASP A 93 8.01 -10.71 16.06
N SER A 94 9.26 -10.67 15.63
CA SER A 94 9.65 -11.38 14.41
C SER A 94 9.51 -12.89 14.58
N ILE A 95 9.06 -13.56 13.53
CA ILE A 95 9.04 -15.02 13.47
C ILE A 95 10.49 -15.52 13.46
N GLN A 96 10.79 -16.43 14.36
CA GLN A 96 12.09 -17.10 14.46
C GLN A 96 12.08 -18.45 13.75
N GLU A 97 11.02 -19.22 13.93
CA GLU A 97 10.91 -20.58 13.40
C GLU A 97 9.45 -20.89 13.04
N LEU A 98 9.28 -21.62 11.95
CA LEU A 98 8.00 -22.24 11.59
C LEU A 98 8.11 -23.75 11.85
N ARG A 99 7.21 -24.30 12.67
CA ARG A 99 7.10 -25.71 12.95
C ARG A 99 5.87 -26.30 12.28
N GLU A 100 5.70 -27.59 12.34
CA GLU A 100 4.61 -28.32 11.68
C GLU A 100 3.21 -27.77 12.05
N HIS A 101 3.01 -27.45 13.33
CA HIS A 101 1.72 -26.99 13.85
C HIS A 101 1.82 -25.70 14.69
N SER A 102 2.93 -24.97 14.60
CA SER A 102 3.14 -23.78 15.41
C SER A 102 4.10 -22.78 14.78
N ILE A 103 4.05 -21.56 15.30
CA ILE A 103 4.98 -20.47 15.00
C ILE A 103 5.71 -20.09 16.28
N VAL A 104 7.03 -20.03 16.24
CA VAL A 104 7.87 -19.53 17.33
C VAL A 104 8.37 -18.14 16.98
N THR A 105 8.12 -17.19 17.88
CA THR A 105 8.59 -15.81 17.76
C THR A 105 9.88 -15.58 18.58
N ARG A 106 10.60 -14.50 18.31
CA ARG A 106 11.88 -14.19 18.96
C ARG A 106 11.82 -14.01 20.47
N ASP A 107 10.65 -13.68 21.00
CA ASP A 107 10.36 -13.67 22.45
C ASP A 107 10.33 -15.06 23.08
N GLY A 108 10.51 -16.13 22.29
CA GLY A 108 10.49 -17.53 22.72
C GLY A 108 9.08 -18.13 22.87
N VAL A 109 8.04 -17.36 22.54
CA VAL A 109 6.65 -17.85 22.65
C VAL A 109 6.29 -18.68 21.42
N GLU A 110 5.83 -19.91 21.71
CA GLU A 110 5.29 -20.82 20.70
C GLU A 110 3.77 -20.70 20.63
N ARG A 111 3.24 -20.48 19.41
CA ARG A 111 1.83 -20.31 19.13
C ARG A 111 1.35 -21.40 18.19
N PRO A 112 0.42 -22.28 18.65
CA PRO A 112 -0.17 -23.29 17.77
C PRO A 112 -1.02 -22.63 16.70
N VAL A 113 -0.92 -23.13 15.46
CA VAL A 113 -1.67 -22.65 14.30
C VAL A 113 -2.01 -23.79 13.37
N ASP A 114 -3.22 -23.76 12.80
CA ASP A 114 -3.70 -24.72 11.80
C ASP A 114 -3.49 -24.21 10.36
N CYS A 115 -3.41 -22.89 10.19
CA CYS A 115 -3.28 -22.26 8.89
C CYS A 115 -2.44 -20.98 8.99
N ILE A 116 -1.54 -20.79 8.04
CA ILE A 116 -0.73 -19.57 7.89
C ILE A 116 -1.11 -18.89 6.59
N ILE A 117 -1.56 -17.63 6.68
CA ILE A 117 -1.84 -16.81 5.52
C ILE A 117 -0.68 -15.84 5.29
N LEU A 118 0.04 -16.02 4.20
CA LEU A 118 1.18 -15.19 3.85
C LEU A 118 0.72 -13.91 3.15
N GLY A 119 0.82 -12.78 3.83
CA GLY A 119 0.56 -11.44 3.29
C GLY A 119 1.84 -10.63 3.14
N THR A 120 2.91 -11.23 2.67
CA THR A 120 4.28 -10.68 2.65
C THR A 120 4.53 -9.63 1.56
N GLY A 121 3.54 -9.37 0.69
CA GLY A 121 3.63 -8.39 -0.40
C GLY A 121 4.29 -8.96 -1.65
N PHE A 122 4.66 -8.06 -2.54
CA PHE A 122 5.27 -8.38 -3.84
C PHE A 122 6.60 -7.65 -3.99
N VAL A 123 7.48 -8.23 -4.77
CA VAL A 123 8.68 -7.53 -5.25
C VAL A 123 8.25 -6.54 -6.34
N VAL A 124 8.28 -5.26 -6.02
CA VAL A 124 7.86 -4.18 -6.93
C VAL A 124 9.03 -3.50 -7.64
N ASP A 125 10.26 -3.75 -7.20
CA ASP A 125 11.46 -3.20 -7.84
C ASP A 125 11.71 -3.90 -9.18
N PRO A 126 11.60 -3.17 -10.32
CA PRO A 126 11.79 -3.76 -11.64
C PRO A 126 13.18 -4.36 -11.82
N ARG A 127 14.19 -3.84 -11.15
CA ARG A 127 15.56 -4.38 -11.20
C ARG A 127 15.67 -5.80 -10.65
N VAL A 128 14.74 -6.19 -9.77
CA VAL A 128 14.72 -7.52 -9.18
C VAL A 128 13.95 -8.49 -10.06
N TYR A 129 12.70 -8.19 -10.42
CA TYR A 129 11.89 -9.13 -11.20
C TYR A 129 12.31 -9.21 -12.68
N MET A 130 12.87 -8.14 -13.25
CA MET A 130 13.39 -8.14 -14.63
C MET A 130 14.78 -8.76 -14.75
N LYS A 131 15.41 -9.15 -13.65
CA LYS A 131 16.72 -9.80 -13.69
C LYS A 131 16.74 -11.06 -14.56
N ASN A 132 15.63 -11.78 -14.63
CA ASN A 132 15.48 -12.98 -15.44
C ASN A 132 14.93 -12.69 -16.87
N PHE A 133 14.68 -11.43 -17.19
CA PHE A 133 14.19 -10.98 -18.49
C PHE A 133 15.10 -9.85 -18.99
N PRO A 134 16.26 -10.17 -19.58
CA PRO A 134 17.13 -9.16 -20.12
C PRO A 134 16.41 -8.41 -21.24
N VAL A 135 16.33 -7.09 -21.10
CA VAL A 135 15.79 -6.20 -22.12
C VAL A 135 16.96 -5.48 -22.75
N GLU A 136 17.18 -5.77 -24.03
CA GLU A 136 18.23 -5.14 -24.81
C GLU A 136 17.65 -3.97 -25.59
N GLY A 137 18.32 -2.84 -25.49
CA GLY A 137 17.98 -1.63 -26.18
C GLY A 137 18.85 -1.41 -27.42
N ARG A 138 18.83 -0.17 -27.92
CA ARG A 138 19.66 0.25 -29.04
C ARG A 138 21.13 0.27 -28.63
N ASP A 139 22.04 0.03 -29.56
CA ASP A 139 23.50 0.13 -29.36
C ASP A 139 24.07 -0.78 -28.23
N GLY A 140 23.40 -1.90 -27.95
CA GLY A 140 23.84 -2.88 -26.95
C GLY A 140 23.54 -2.48 -25.49
N HIS A 141 22.69 -1.48 -25.27
CA HIS A 141 22.22 -1.15 -23.93
C HIS A 141 21.45 -2.30 -23.30
N VAL A 142 21.72 -2.61 -22.03
CA VAL A 142 21.01 -3.59 -21.23
C VAL A 142 20.27 -2.88 -20.09
N LEU A 143 18.96 -2.99 -20.05
CA LEU A 143 18.11 -2.22 -19.13
C LEU A 143 18.50 -2.36 -17.67
N ASN A 144 18.85 -3.57 -17.23
CA ASN A 144 19.26 -3.82 -15.83
C ASN A 144 20.59 -3.13 -15.48
N GLU A 145 21.48 -2.93 -16.45
CA GLU A 145 22.72 -2.18 -16.25
C GLU A 145 22.44 -0.68 -16.20
N ASP A 146 21.61 -0.17 -17.13
CA ASP A 146 21.23 1.23 -17.16
C ASP A 146 20.46 1.64 -15.90
N TRP A 147 19.63 0.73 -15.35
CA TRP A 147 18.88 0.95 -14.12
C TRP A 147 19.62 0.53 -12.84
N LYS A 148 20.88 0.19 -12.90
CA LYS A 148 21.66 -0.30 -11.76
C LYS A 148 21.47 0.50 -10.47
N ASN A 149 21.49 1.83 -10.57
CA ASN A 149 21.34 2.70 -9.41
C ASN A 149 19.87 3.04 -9.12
N LEU A 150 19.11 3.35 -10.15
CA LEU A 150 17.71 3.76 -10.06
C LEU A 150 16.99 3.47 -11.38
N ALA A 151 15.82 2.83 -11.29
CA ALA A 151 14.93 2.71 -12.43
C ALA A 151 14.37 4.09 -12.78
N GLN A 152 14.59 4.55 -14.02
CA GLN A 152 14.18 5.88 -14.49
C GLN A 152 13.39 5.77 -15.78
N CYS A 153 12.29 6.52 -15.83
CA CYS A 153 11.43 6.61 -17.00
C CYS A 153 11.08 8.07 -17.26
N TYR A 154 11.16 8.47 -18.52
CA TYR A 154 10.68 9.78 -18.92
C TYR A 154 9.14 9.80 -18.83
N LEU A 155 8.60 10.72 -18.04
CA LEU A 155 7.17 10.85 -17.73
C LEU A 155 6.51 9.53 -17.29
N GLY A 156 7.28 8.61 -16.67
CA GLY A 156 6.78 7.34 -16.20
C GLY A 156 6.41 6.33 -17.30
N THR A 157 6.78 6.59 -18.56
CA THR A 157 6.31 5.79 -19.70
C THR A 157 7.42 5.27 -20.60
N THR A 158 8.49 6.03 -20.85
CA THR A 158 9.53 5.65 -21.80
C THR A 158 10.91 5.68 -21.18
N THR A 159 11.86 4.92 -21.71
CA THR A 159 13.26 4.90 -21.26
C THR A 159 14.17 5.17 -22.45
N THR A 160 15.13 6.03 -22.25
CA THR A 160 16.13 6.38 -23.28
C THR A 160 16.90 5.14 -23.70
N GLY A 161 17.12 4.96 -24.99
CA GLY A 161 17.77 3.76 -25.53
C GLY A 161 16.85 2.60 -25.85
N TYR A 162 15.56 2.65 -25.45
CA TYR A 162 14.58 1.57 -25.61
C TYR A 162 13.33 2.05 -26.37
N PRO A 163 13.43 2.30 -27.67
CA PRO A 163 12.37 3.00 -28.44
C PRO A 163 11.06 2.26 -28.54
N ASN A 164 11.06 0.94 -28.36
CA ASN A 164 9.87 0.08 -28.45
C ASN A 164 9.35 -0.38 -27.08
N MET A 165 9.92 0.13 -26.00
CA MET A 165 9.53 -0.20 -24.64
C MET A 165 8.69 0.92 -24.04
N TYR A 166 7.49 0.56 -23.55
CA TYR A 166 6.61 1.47 -22.85
C TYR A 166 6.22 0.88 -21.50
N GLN A 167 6.17 1.72 -20.49
CA GLN A 167 5.70 1.34 -19.16
C GLN A 167 4.32 1.92 -18.93
N LEU A 168 3.39 1.09 -18.43
CA LEU A 168 2.02 1.50 -18.15
C LEU A 168 1.81 1.89 -16.68
N VAL A 169 2.76 1.53 -15.83
CA VAL A 169 2.76 1.84 -14.39
C VAL A 169 4.15 2.33 -14.05
N GLY A 170 4.37 3.60 -14.23
CA GLY A 170 5.63 4.29 -13.95
C GLY A 170 5.72 4.86 -12.55
#